data_65ff3f245d402160eb5c86d9d5f35c65
#
_entry.id   65ff3f245d402160eb5c86d9d5f35c65
#
_cell.length_a   1.000
_cell.length_b   1.000
_cell.length_c   1.000
_cell.angle_alpha   90.00
_cell.angle_beta   90.00
_cell.angle_gamma   90.00
#
_symmetry.space_group_name_H-M   'P 1'
#
loop_
_entity.id
_entity.type
_entity.pdbx_description
1 polymer ?
#
loop_
_entity_poly.entity_id
_entity_poly.type
_entity_poly.pdbx_seq_one_letter_code
_entity_poly.pdbx_strand_id
1 'polypeptide(L)'
;MKKTIAILLILALACTMLFAGGDDEKSSSSSSSKSGEKITLTVWASQEDQAMIKEMCNAYAAAHPENSYKFLYGVQSESDAADKVLNDPESGPDVFAFASDQINKLIQAGALARVGGSILEDIKASNSAESIDAATVTIGGEERTYAFPMTGDNTYFLYYDSSKLTAEDVKSLDKMLAVAAASGKQVAFKLYDDGWYLSSFFFADPDLYYKVTYSDDLTESKVTINYDSTKGLNVMKALRSYFANPALSANVDDSKIIAGIQSGTIIAAVSGTWNKTAIESVWGKNMAVATMPTATIGGKEIQLNGYFGYKLIGVNGYSQNKSEALKLAQWLTNEQNQLIRFQVRGFGPTNKIVKASKEVQNDKVISVVLKQSEYFRTQKGVPGAYWTPMASLTKQFADVDPMSVTDAELQALLDSLCAQVRK
;
A
#
# COMPACT_ATOMS: atom_id res chain seq x y z
N MET A 1 19.87 -7.74 24.97
CA MET A 1 20.05 -6.41 25.60
C MET A 1 18.97 -5.51 25.01
N LYS A 2 18.01 -5.14 25.84
CA LYS A 2 16.84 -4.33 25.47
C LYS A 2 17.29 -2.93 25.08
N LYS A 3 17.20 -2.55 23.81
CA LYS A 3 17.25 -1.16 23.40
C LYS A 3 15.85 -0.57 23.61
N THR A 4 15.66 0.02 24.75
CA THR A 4 14.55 0.91 25.04
C THR A 4 14.70 2.12 24.13
N ILE A 5 13.83 2.28 23.16
CA ILE A 5 13.75 3.49 22.35
C ILE A 5 13.14 4.55 23.25
N ALA A 6 13.99 5.38 23.82
CA ALA A 6 13.59 6.61 24.45
C ALA A 6 13.22 7.60 23.34
N ILE A 7 11.93 7.71 23.04
CA ILE A 7 11.40 8.86 22.29
C ILE A 7 11.48 10.04 23.26
N LEU A 8 12.58 10.78 23.16
CA LEU A 8 12.79 12.00 23.93
C LEU A 8 11.86 13.08 23.37
N LEU A 9 10.92 13.48 24.21
CA LEU A 9 10.21 14.73 24.12
C LEU A 9 11.16 15.88 23.80
N ILE A 10 11.06 16.45 22.61
CA ILE A 10 11.48 17.83 22.37
C ILE A 10 10.20 18.64 22.18
N LEU A 11 9.60 18.98 23.29
CA LEU A 11 8.58 20.01 23.36
C LEU A 11 8.77 20.77 24.68
N ALA A 12 9.71 21.71 24.65
CA ALA A 12 9.76 22.81 25.61
C ALA A 12 10.68 23.91 25.06
N LEU A 13 10.13 24.83 24.32
CA LEU A 13 10.61 26.23 24.29
C LEU A 13 9.43 27.10 23.94
N ALA A 14 8.97 27.66 24.89
CA ALA A 14 8.99 29.01 25.39
C ALA A 14 7.79 29.84 25.07
N CYS A 15 7.17 30.32 26.08
CA CYS A 15 6.86 31.74 26.15
C CYS A 15 6.67 32.09 27.65
N THR A 16 7.76 32.37 28.34
CA THR A 16 7.70 33.18 29.55
C THR A 16 7.57 34.63 29.13
N MET A 17 6.38 35.17 29.21
CA MET A 17 6.14 36.61 29.29
C MET A 17 5.87 36.93 30.76
N LEU A 18 6.81 37.62 31.35
CA LEU A 18 6.65 38.31 32.62
C LEU A 18 5.58 39.39 32.49
N PHE A 19 4.56 39.33 33.33
CA PHE A 19 3.80 40.52 33.71
C PHE A 19 3.95 40.76 35.20
N ALA A 20 4.58 41.87 35.53
CA ALA A 20 4.61 42.45 36.85
C ALA A 20 3.43 43.37 37.06
N GLY A 21 2.73 43.14 38.18
CA GLY A 21 2.19 44.15 39.09
C GLY A 21 1.00 45.01 38.67
N GLY A 22 -0.04 45.00 39.49
CA GLY A 22 -1.05 46.02 39.58
C GLY A 22 -2.33 45.52 40.24
N ASP A 23 -2.60 45.97 41.43
CA ASP A 23 -3.71 45.62 42.31
C ASP A 23 -5.08 46.12 41.83
N ASP A 24 -6.10 45.37 42.32
CA ASP A 24 -7.49 45.79 42.61
C ASP A 24 -8.44 46.23 41.48
N GLU A 25 -9.40 45.36 41.14
CA GLU A 25 -10.81 45.62 41.36
C GLU A 25 -11.69 44.37 41.07
N LYS A 26 -12.57 44.05 42.02
CA LYS A 26 -13.58 43.00 41.89
C LYS A 26 -14.60 43.41 40.83
N SER A 27 -14.52 42.77 39.67
CA SER A 27 -15.69 42.64 38.80
C SER A 27 -15.90 41.15 38.50
N SER A 28 -16.99 40.60 38.97
CA SER A 28 -17.48 39.27 38.69
C SER A 28 -17.85 39.18 37.20
N SER A 29 -16.86 38.94 36.36
CA SER A 29 -17.12 38.49 35.01
C SER A 29 -17.16 36.96 35.06
N SER A 30 -18.34 36.38 34.94
CA SER A 30 -18.53 34.96 34.60
C SER A 30 -17.80 34.68 33.32
N SER A 31 -16.54 34.15 33.42
CA SER A 31 -15.92 33.53 32.29
C SER A 31 -16.72 32.27 31.98
N SER A 32 -17.68 32.39 31.04
CA SER A 32 -18.22 31.23 30.35
C SER A 32 -17.04 30.59 29.63
N SER A 33 -16.36 29.61 30.25
CA SER A 33 -15.55 28.67 29.53
C SER A 33 -16.46 28.05 28.50
N LYS A 34 -16.35 28.44 27.22
CA LYS A 34 -16.95 27.70 26.13
C LYS A 34 -16.39 26.27 26.26
N SER A 35 -17.20 25.37 26.81
CA SER A 35 -16.88 23.95 26.74
C SER A 35 -16.75 23.63 25.27
N GLY A 36 -15.55 23.27 24.81
CA GLY A 36 -15.32 22.89 23.44
C GLY A 36 -16.27 21.76 23.03
N GLU A 37 -16.51 21.65 21.75
CA GLU A 37 -17.37 20.60 21.19
C GLU A 37 -16.79 19.21 21.54
N LYS A 38 -17.67 18.27 21.91
CA LYS A 38 -17.29 16.88 22.10
C LYS A 38 -17.38 16.15 20.78
N ILE A 39 -16.23 15.82 20.19
CA ILE A 39 -16.13 15.21 18.87
C ILE A 39 -15.64 13.76 19.03
N THR A 40 -16.40 12.82 18.48
CA THR A 40 -15.97 11.41 18.41
C THR A 40 -15.64 11.09 16.97
N LEU A 41 -14.43 10.59 16.71
CA LEU A 41 -13.96 10.16 15.39
C LEU A 41 -13.51 8.71 15.44
N THR A 42 -14.00 7.90 14.50
CA THR A 42 -13.57 6.51 14.29
C THR A 42 -12.50 6.47 13.21
N VAL A 43 -11.33 5.90 13.52
CA VAL A 43 -10.18 5.80 12.62
C VAL A 43 -9.83 4.34 12.38
N TRP A 44 -9.78 3.92 11.11
CA TRP A 44 -9.33 2.59 10.72
C TRP A 44 -7.91 2.63 10.14
N ALA A 45 -7.07 1.71 10.61
CA ALA A 45 -5.72 1.50 10.12
C ALA A 45 -5.32 0.03 10.28
N SER A 46 -4.24 -0.39 9.62
CA SER A 46 -3.70 -1.75 9.75
C SER A 46 -3.30 -2.07 11.20
N GLN A 47 -3.23 -3.36 11.53
CA GLN A 47 -2.87 -3.82 12.89
C GLN A 47 -1.51 -3.26 13.33
N GLU A 48 -0.55 -3.24 12.42
CA GLU A 48 0.82 -2.80 12.68
C GLU A 48 0.94 -1.29 12.88
N ASP A 49 -0.03 -0.53 12.37
CA ASP A 49 -0.06 0.94 12.46
C ASP A 49 -0.83 1.45 13.69
N GLN A 50 -1.54 0.57 14.42
CA GLN A 50 -2.44 0.99 15.51
C GLN A 50 -1.77 1.85 16.58
N ALA A 51 -0.56 1.49 17.03
CA ALA A 51 0.17 2.25 18.04
C ALA A 51 0.54 3.66 17.54
N MET A 52 1.08 3.72 16.31
CA MET A 52 1.49 4.98 15.68
C MET A 52 0.29 5.91 15.43
N ILE A 53 -0.82 5.38 14.93
CA ILE A 53 -2.04 6.17 14.68
C ILE A 53 -2.62 6.72 15.99
N LYS A 54 -2.61 5.94 17.08
CA LYS A 54 -3.05 6.43 18.40
C LYS A 54 -2.21 7.61 18.88
N GLU A 55 -0.90 7.54 18.74
CA GLU A 55 0.00 8.65 19.10
C GLU A 55 -0.27 9.89 18.22
N MET A 56 -0.44 9.72 16.90
CA MET A 56 -0.76 10.83 16.01
C MET A 56 -2.10 11.48 16.33
N CYS A 57 -3.13 10.69 16.68
CA CYS A 57 -4.44 11.20 17.08
C CYS A 57 -4.38 11.92 18.45
N ASN A 58 -3.62 11.40 19.42
CA ASN A 58 -3.40 12.06 20.69
C ASN A 58 -2.67 13.40 20.51
N ALA A 59 -1.67 13.46 19.63
CA ALA A 59 -0.98 14.68 19.28
C ALA A 59 -1.89 15.70 18.60
N TYR A 60 -2.82 15.23 17.74
CA TYR A 60 -3.85 16.07 17.14
C TYR A 60 -4.75 16.71 18.21
N ALA A 61 -5.26 15.91 19.14
CA ALA A 61 -6.10 16.42 20.24
C ALA A 61 -5.35 17.45 21.12
N ALA A 62 -4.07 17.20 21.39
CA ALA A 62 -3.23 18.13 22.15
C ALA A 62 -2.97 19.45 21.42
N ALA A 63 -2.89 19.42 20.07
CA ALA A 63 -2.72 20.61 19.23
C ALA A 63 -4.03 21.42 19.03
N HIS A 64 -5.19 20.81 19.34
CA HIS A 64 -6.52 21.39 19.16
C HIS A 64 -7.32 21.40 20.48
N PRO A 65 -6.83 22.10 21.53
CA PRO A 65 -7.46 22.09 22.86
C PRO A 65 -8.80 22.83 22.93
N GLU A 66 -9.20 23.51 21.87
CA GLU A 66 -10.51 24.16 21.73
C GLU A 66 -11.67 23.17 21.70
N ASN A 67 -11.40 21.88 21.37
CA ASN A 67 -12.38 20.81 21.32
C ASN A 67 -11.98 19.66 22.25
N SER A 68 -12.93 18.81 22.58
CA SER A 68 -12.71 17.56 23.32
C SER A 68 -12.87 16.37 22.38
N TYR A 69 -11.77 15.63 22.13
CA TYR A 69 -11.74 14.51 21.20
C TYR A 69 -11.85 13.16 21.89
N LYS A 70 -12.64 12.27 21.30
CA LYS A 70 -12.66 10.84 21.59
C LYS A 70 -12.38 10.08 20.30
N PHE A 71 -11.29 9.32 20.24
CA PHE A 71 -10.98 8.46 19.10
C PHE A 71 -11.39 7.03 19.37
N LEU A 72 -12.07 6.42 18.40
CA LEU A 72 -12.34 4.98 18.33
C LEU A 72 -11.46 4.39 17.23
N TYR A 73 -10.91 3.22 17.46
CA TYR A 73 -9.96 2.62 16.53
C TYR A 73 -10.47 1.27 16.02
N GLY A 74 -10.43 1.07 14.71
CA GLY A 74 -10.70 -0.19 14.06
C GLY A 74 -9.45 -0.72 13.35
N VAL A 75 -9.28 -2.03 13.38
CA VAL A 75 -8.20 -2.72 12.65
C VAL A 75 -8.73 -3.12 11.29
N GLN A 76 -8.14 -2.53 10.25
CA GLN A 76 -8.46 -2.87 8.87
C GLN A 76 -7.24 -2.62 7.97
N SER A 77 -6.89 -3.59 7.14
CA SER A 77 -5.81 -3.42 6.15
C SER A 77 -6.23 -2.43 5.06
N GLU A 78 -5.28 -1.78 4.43
CA GLU A 78 -5.56 -0.85 3.31
C GLU A 78 -6.10 -1.57 2.07
N SER A 79 -5.82 -2.88 1.92
CA SER A 79 -6.36 -3.70 0.84
C SER A 79 -7.86 -4.01 1.01
N ASP A 80 -8.33 -4.14 2.26
CA ASP A 80 -9.68 -4.59 2.56
C ASP A 80 -10.62 -3.45 3.01
N ALA A 81 -10.05 -2.31 3.40
CA ALA A 81 -10.80 -1.21 4.01
C ALA A 81 -11.96 -0.72 3.15
N ALA A 82 -11.73 -0.58 1.83
CA ALA A 82 -12.79 -0.12 0.93
C ALA A 82 -13.98 -1.07 0.89
N ASP A 83 -13.76 -2.39 0.78
CA ASP A 83 -14.85 -3.36 0.73
C ASP A 83 -15.61 -3.40 2.06
N LYS A 84 -14.92 -3.23 3.18
CA LYS A 84 -15.55 -3.14 4.50
C LYS A 84 -16.39 -1.88 4.66
N VAL A 85 -15.89 -0.73 4.19
CA VAL A 85 -16.67 0.52 4.19
C VAL A 85 -17.88 0.39 3.28
N LEU A 86 -17.74 -0.22 2.08
CA LEU A 86 -18.83 -0.37 1.13
C LEU A 86 -19.93 -1.33 1.57
N ASN A 87 -19.65 -2.24 2.51
CA ASN A 87 -20.67 -3.12 3.08
C ASN A 87 -21.69 -2.33 3.93
N ASP A 88 -21.26 -1.29 4.65
CA ASP A 88 -22.10 -0.40 5.43
C ASP A 88 -21.40 0.97 5.59
N PRO A 89 -21.55 1.86 4.61
CA PRO A 89 -20.85 3.14 4.63
C PRO A 89 -21.32 4.09 5.76
N GLU A 90 -22.60 3.99 6.16
CA GLU A 90 -23.18 4.87 7.19
C GLU A 90 -22.64 4.52 8.60
N SER A 91 -22.38 3.26 8.86
CA SER A 91 -21.78 2.79 10.12
C SER A 91 -20.24 2.67 10.04
N GLY A 92 -19.66 3.04 8.90
CA GLY A 92 -18.22 2.99 8.66
C GLY A 92 -17.42 3.99 9.51
N PRO A 93 -16.08 3.97 9.39
CA PRO A 93 -15.20 4.90 10.09
C PRO A 93 -15.35 6.32 9.53
N ASP A 94 -14.95 7.34 10.30
CA ASP A 94 -14.85 8.72 9.81
C ASP A 94 -13.61 8.89 8.92
N VAL A 95 -12.51 8.25 9.30
CA VAL A 95 -11.21 8.31 8.61
C VAL A 95 -10.65 6.90 8.41
N PHE A 96 -10.19 6.57 7.22
CA PHE A 96 -9.62 5.26 6.92
C PHE A 96 -8.55 5.29 5.84
N ALA A 97 -7.59 4.38 5.96
CA ALA A 97 -6.55 4.18 4.96
C ALA A 97 -6.98 3.12 3.93
N PHE A 98 -6.64 3.34 2.65
CA PHE A 98 -6.95 2.42 1.55
C PHE A 98 -5.94 2.50 0.41
N ALA A 99 -5.87 1.47 -0.44
CA ALA A 99 -5.01 1.45 -1.62
C ALA A 99 -5.65 2.22 -2.80
N SER A 100 -4.84 2.93 -3.58
CA SER A 100 -5.30 3.90 -4.58
C SER A 100 -6.14 3.34 -5.74
N ASP A 101 -6.06 2.03 -6.03
CA ASP A 101 -6.94 1.36 -7.00
C ASP A 101 -8.41 1.38 -6.59
N GLN A 102 -8.68 1.47 -5.30
CA GLN A 102 -10.03 1.41 -4.73
C GLN A 102 -10.78 2.73 -4.79
N ILE A 103 -10.11 3.83 -5.20
CA ILE A 103 -10.69 5.18 -5.13
C ILE A 103 -11.99 5.30 -5.93
N ASN A 104 -12.04 4.74 -7.15
CA ASN A 104 -13.20 4.88 -8.03
C ASN A 104 -14.46 4.23 -7.42
N LYS A 105 -14.36 2.99 -6.90
CA LYS A 105 -15.51 2.31 -6.28
C LYS A 105 -16.03 3.02 -5.04
N LEU A 106 -15.13 3.62 -4.25
CA LEU A 106 -15.49 4.41 -3.08
C LEU A 106 -16.22 5.72 -3.47
N ILE A 107 -15.76 6.39 -4.55
CA ILE A 107 -16.40 7.61 -5.06
C ILE A 107 -17.78 7.29 -5.63
N GLN A 108 -17.91 6.22 -6.43
CA GLN A 108 -19.19 5.77 -7.00
C GLN A 108 -20.24 5.51 -5.93
N ALA A 109 -19.83 5.00 -4.77
CA ALA A 109 -20.70 4.74 -3.62
C ALA A 109 -20.94 5.96 -2.72
N GLY A 110 -20.37 7.14 -3.05
CA GLY A 110 -20.43 8.31 -2.18
C GLY A 110 -19.68 8.15 -0.86
N ALA A 111 -18.83 7.12 -0.74
CA ALA A 111 -18.13 6.78 0.49
C ALA A 111 -16.86 7.62 0.74
N LEU A 112 -16.56 8.58 -0.12
CA LEU A 112 -15.47 9.54 0.08
C LEU A 112 -15.97 10.97 0.04
N ALA A 113 -15.61 11.77 1.04
CA ALA A 113 -15.79 13.20 1.05
C ALA A 113 -14.79 13.88 0.09
N ARG A 114 -15.26 14.89 -0.66
CA ARG A 114 -14.39 15.71 -1.51
C ARG A 114 -13.48 16.58 -0.65
N VAL A 115 -12.19 16.64 -1.02
CA VAL A 115 -11.21 17.55 -0.43
C VAL A 115 -11.20 18.85 -1.25
N GLY A 116 -11.28 19.99 -0.59
CA GLY A 116 -11.33 21.30 -1.25
C GLY A 116 -10.77 22.44 -0.39
N GLY A 117 -10.87 23.68 -0.91
CA GLY A 117 -10.43 24.88 -0.21
C GLY A 117 -8.95 24.86 0.16
N SER A 118 -8.60 25.50 1.27
CA SER A 118 -7.21 25.60 1.75
C SER A 118 -6.57 24.25 2.04
N ILE A 119 -7.35 23.26 2.49
CA ILE A 119 -6.83 21.89 2.71
C ILE A 119 -6.28 21.31 1.40
N LEU A 120 -7.00 21.45 0.29
CA LEU A 120 -6.55 20.98 -1.01
C LEU A 120 -5.29 21.71 -1.48
N GLU A 121 -5.24 23.02 -1.29
CA GLU A 121 -4.07 23.83 -1.64
C GLU A 121 -2.82 23.38 -0.86
N ASP A 122 -2.96 23.16 0.44
CA ASP A 122 -1.89 22.70 1.32
C ASP A 122 -1.36 21.31 0.91
N ILE A 123 -2.23 20.34 0.64
CA ILE A 123 -1.79 19.01 0.25
C ILE A 123 -1.15 18.99 -1.15
N LYS A 124 -1.61 19.81 -2.09
CA LYS A 124 -0.98 19.99 -3.41
C LYS A 124 0.39 20.65 -3.31
N ALA A 125 0.54 21.63 -2.43
CA ALA A 125 1.83 22.29 -2.19
C ALA A 125 2.86 21.35 -1.57
N SER A 126 2.44 20.50 -0.62
CA SER A 126 3.33 19.68 0.19
C SER A 126 3.67 18.30 -0.40
N ASN A 127 2.82 17.73 -1.27
CA ASN A 127 3.01 16.37 -1.80
C ASN A 127 3.45 16.36 -3.28
N SER A 128 3.98 15.23 -3.74
CA SER A 128 4.37 15.06 -5.15
C SER A 128 3.14 15.05 -6.06
N ALA A 129 3.31 15.51 -7.31
CA ALA A 129 2.22 15.62 -8.28
C ALA A 129 1.56 14.26 -8.55
N GLU A 130 2.35 13.20 -8.65
CA GLU A 130 1.89 11.83 -8.92
C GLU A 130 1.04 11.30 -7.75
N SER A 131 1.37 11.66 -6.52
CA SER A 131 0.59 11.24 -5.34
C SER A 131 -0.74 12.01 -5.23
N ILE A 132 -0.76 13.28 -5.65
CA ILE A 132 -2.01 14.04 -5.77
C ILE A 132 -2.86 13.48 -6.90
N ASP A 133 -2.27 13.12 -8.05
CA ASP A 133 -3.00 12.44 -9.14
C ASP A 133 -3.65 11.15 -8.64
N ALA A 134 -2.95 10.34 -7.83
CA ALA A 134 -3.50 9.11 -7.26
C ALA A 134 -4.75 9.35 -6.37
N ALA A 135 -4.87 10.53 -5.75
CA ALA A 135 -5.98 10.94 -4.91
C ALA A 135 -7.07 11.75 -5.66
N THR A 136 -6.87 11.99 -6.96
CA THR A 136 -7.72 12.87 -7.80
C THR A 136 -8.32 12.08 -8.95
N VAL A 137 -9.58 12.34 -9.28
CA VAL A 137 -10.27 11.78 -10.44
C VAL A 137 -10.91 12.90 -11.26
N THR A 138 -11.09 12.66 -12.56
CA THR A 138 -11.83 13.58 -13.44
C THR A 138 -13.27 13.10 -13.56
N ILE A 139 -14.22 13.96 -13.23
CA ILE A 139 -15.65 13.70 -13.32
C ILE A 139 -16.30 14.86 -14.05
N GLY A 140 -16.94 14.60 -15.21
CA GLY A 140 -17.54 15.64 -16.02
C GLY A 140 -16.53 16.69 -16.51
N GLY A 141 -15.28 16.31 -16.77
CA GLY A 141 -14.20 17.20 -17.17
C GLY A 141 -13.59 18.05 -16.04
N GLU A 142 -14.04 17.88 -14.78
CA GLU A 142 -13.50 18.57 -13.61
C GLU A 142 -12.64 17.62 -12.77
N GLU A 143 -11.41 18.02 -12.44
CA GLU A 143 -10.57 17.32 -11.48
C GLU A 143 -11.12 17.51 -10.05
N ARG A 144 -11.29 16.39 -9.35
CA ARG A 144 -11.79 16.36 -7.97
C ARG A 144 -10.92 15.44 -7.12
N THR A 145 -10.40 16.01 -6.04
CA THR A 145 -9.57 15.25 -5.07
C THR A 145 -10.46 14.71 -3.95
N TYR A 146 -10.27 13.42 -3.60
CA TYR A 146 -11.11 12.71 -2.62
C TYR A 146 -10.33 12.05 -1.49
N ALA A 147 -9.00 12.19 -1.47
CA ALA A 147 -8.18 11.56 -0.44
C ALA A 147 -6.89 12.36 -0.21
N PHE A 148 -6.17 11.96 0.83
CA PHE A 148 -4.91 12.52 1.26
C PHE A 148 -3.79 11.52 0.96
N PRO A 149 -2.73 11.88 0.22
CA PRO A 149 -1.59 11.00 -0.01
C PRO A 149 -0.90 10.63 1.31
N MET A 150 -0.79 9.33 1.58
CA MET A 150 -0.20 8.81 2.82
C MET A 150 1.20 8.24 2.58
N THR A 151 1.33 7.32 1.61
CA THR A 151 2.61 6.72 1.20
C THR A 151 2.67 6.53 -0.31
N GLY A 152 3.88 6.58 -0.89
CA GLY A 152 4.15 6.39 -2.32
C GLY A 152 5.07 5.21 -2.57
N ASP A 153 4.71 4.04 -2.03
CA ASP A 153 5.52 2.83 -2.05
C ASP A 153 4.68 1.56 -2.12
N ASN A 154 3.42 1.65 -2.56
CA ASN A 154 2.56 0.49 -2.71
C ASN A 154 2.94 -0.31 -3.96
N THR A 155 4.04 -1.04 -3.82
CA THR A 155 4.63 -1.93 -4.83
C THR A 155 5.32 -3.10 -4.14
N TYR A 156 5.76 -4.08 -4.92
CA TYR A 156 6.56 -5.20 -4.44
C TYR A 156 7.92 -5.26 -5.15
N PHE A 157 8.88 -5.79 -4.45
CA PHE A 157 10.26 -5.98 -4.86
C PHE A 157 10.84 -7.17 -4.10
N LEU A 158 12.12 -7.47 -4.27
CA LEU A 158 12.74 -8.65 -3.69
C LEU A 158 13.51 -8.31 -2.42
N TYR A 159 13.23 -9.03 -1.33
CA TYR A 159 14.08 -9.18 -0.14
C TYR A 159 14.86 -10.49 -0.23
N TYR A 160 16.11 -10.49 0.23
CA TYR A 160 16.90 -11.72 0.30
C TYR A 160 17.95 -11.68 1.41
N ASP A 161 18.33 -12.87 1.90
CA ASP A 161 19.45 -13.06 2.83
C ASP A 161 20.76 -13.08 2.04
N SER A 162 21.54 -12.00 2.14
CA SER A 162 22.83 -11.86 1.43
C SER A 162 23.94 -12.82 1.92
N SER A 163 23.69 -13.56 3.01
CA SER A 163 24.56 -14.67 3.43
C SER A 163 24.28 -15.96 2.67
N LYS A 164 23.19 -16.04 1.91
CA LYS A 164 22.73 -17.23 1.17
C LYS A 164 22.68 -17.01 -0.34
N LEU A 165 22.37 -15.80 -0.77
CA LEU A 165 22.23 -15.41 -2.17
C LEU A 165 23.14 -14.23 -2.49
N THR A 166 23.78 -14.25 -3.64
CA THR A 166 24.57 -13.14 -4.15
C THR A 166 23.70 -12.15 -4.93
N ALA A 167 24.22 -10.94 -5.18
CA ALA A 167 23.56 -9.94 -6.02
C ALA A 167 23.35 -10.42 -7.48
N GLU A 168 24.13 -11.40 -7.95
CA GLU A 168 23.96 -12.02 -9.28
C GLU A 168 22.87 -13.09 -9.29
N ASP A 169 22.75 -13.86 -8.22
CA ASP A 169 21.70 -14.89 -8.11
C ASP A 169 20.31 -14.27 -8.14
N VAL A 170 20.14 -13.13 -7.47
CA VAL A 170 18.84 -12.47 -7.30
C VAL A 170 18.36 -11.71 -8.54
N LYS A 171 19.17 -11.62 -9.59
CA LYS A 171 18.73 -11.04 -10.87
C LYS A 171 17.77 -11.96 -11.64
N SER A 172 17.80 -13.27 -11.37
CA SER A 172 17.00 -14.27 -12.06
C SER A 172 16.26 -15.16 -11.07
N LEU A 173 14.94 -15.30 -11.26
CA LEU A 173 14.11 -16.21 -10.47
C LEU A 173 14.61 -17.65 -10.60
N ASP A 174 14.98 -18.07 -11.81
CA ASP A 174 15.48 -19.42 -12.08
C ASP A 174 16.79 -19.71 -11.30
N LYS A 175 17.72 -18.75 -11.25
CA LYS A 175 18.97 -18.87 -10.47
C LYS A 175 18.68 -18.93 -8.97
N MET A 176 17.83 -18.05 -8.45
CA MET A 176 17.45 -18.08 -7.04
C MET A 176 16.84 -19.42 -6.64
N LEU A 177 15.93 -19.95 -7.45
CA LEU A 177 15.30 -21.25 -7.20
C LEU A 177 16.33 -22.39 -7.24
N ALA A 178 17.30 -22.35 -8.13
CA ALA A 178 18.37 -23.34 -8.19
C ALA A 178 19.25 -23.32 -6.93
N VAL A 179 19.65 -22.13 -6.45
CA VAL A 179 20.42 -21.99 -5.20
C VAL A 179 19.61 -22.44 -3.99
N ALA A 180 18.33 -22.06 -3.93
CA ALA A 180 17.41 -22.47 -2.87
C ALA A 180 17.25 -24.00 -2.84
N ALA A 181 16.98 -24.62 -3.99
CA ALA A 181 16.85 -26.08 -4.12
C ALA A 181 18.13 -26.83 -3.65
N ALA A 182 19.30 -26.36 -4.08
CA ALA A 182 20.59 -26.97 -3.71
C ALA A 182 20.85 -26.91 -2.19
N SER A 183 20.24 -25.99 -1.47
CA SER A 183 20.40 -25.85 -0.02
C SER A 183 19.17 -26.32 0.79
N GLY A 184 18.16 -26.92 0.14
CA GLY A 184 16.91 -27.34 0.77
C GLY A 184 16.10 -26.15 1.32
N LYS A 185 16.19 -24.98 0.64
CA LYS A 185 15.51 -23.73 1.00
C LYS A 185 14.49 -23.35 -0.05
N GLN A 186 13.77 -22.26 0.21
CA GLN A 186 12.70 -21.77 -0.67
C GLN A 186 12.81 -20.26 -0.93
N VAL A 187 12.25 -19.86 -2.06
CA VAL A 187 11.95 -18.48 -2.45
C VAL A 187 10.45 -18.28 -2.32
N ALA A 188 10.01 -17.31 -1.54
CA ALA A 188 8.60 -17.00 -1.39
C ALA A 188 8.16 -15.96 -2.43
N PHE A 189 7.09 -16.29 -3.16
CA PHE A 189 6.45 -15.38 -4.08
C PHE A 189 4.94 -15.70 -4.11
N LYS A 190 4.11 -14.82 -3.57
CA LYS A 190 2.66 -15.00 -3.41
C LYS A 190 1.94 -15.04 -4.76
N LEU A 191 2.08 -16.13 -5.48
CA LEU A 191 1.50 -16.32 -6.82
C LEU A 191 0.19 -17.14 -6.79
N TYR A 192 -0.10 -17.83 -5.69
CA TYR A 192 -1.34 -18.59 -5.53
C TYR A 192 -2.46 -17.68 -5.03
N ASP A 193 -3.58 -17.69 -5.72
CA ASP A 193 -4.80 -16.94 -5.38
C ASP A 193 -4.56 -15.43 -5.11
N ASP A 194 -3.64 -14.82 -5.86
CA ASP A 194 -3.33 -13.40 -5.74
C ASP A 194 -3.12 -12.75 -7.11
N GLY A 195 -4.10 -11.98 -7.58
CA GLY A 195 -4.06 -11.31 -8.88
C GLY A 195 -3.04 -10.17 -8.95
N TRP A 196 -2.71 -9.55 -7.81
CA TRP A 196 -1.79 -8.41 -7.78
C TRP A 196 -0.34 -8.84 -8.03
N TYR A 197 0.15 -9.83 -7.30
CA TYR A 197 1.47 -10.40 -7.52
C TYR A 197 1.56 -11.18 -8.83
N LEU A 198 0.51 -11.93 -9.18
CA LEU A 198 0.49 -12.73 -10.40
C LEU A 198 0.59 -11.88 -11.68
N SER A 199 0.05 -10.66 -11.66
CA SER A 199 0.13 -9.71 -12.77
C SER A 199 1.56 -9.41 -13.21
N SER A 200 2.56 -9.59 -12.33
CA SER A 200 3.98 -9.35 -12.63
C SER A 200 4.49 -10.15 -13.83
N PHE A 201 3.99 -11.36 -14.01
CA PHE A 201 4.36 -12.23 -15.13
C PHE A 201 3.72 -11.77 -16.45
N PHE A 202 2.47 -11.30 -16.40
CA PHE A 202 1.79 -10.78 -17.59
C PHE A 202 2.34 -9.42 -18.02
N PHE A 203 2.80 -8.61 -17.07
CA PHE A 203 3.39 -7.30 -17.36
C PHE A 203 4.82 -7.39 -17.90
N ALA A 204 5.48 -8.55 -17.77
CA ALA A 204 6.80 -8.78 -18.30
C ALA A 204 6.86 -8.68 -19.84
N ASP A 205 5.82 -9.17 -20.55
CA ASP A 205 5.74 -9.03 -22.01
C ASP A 205 5.05 -7.70 -22.37
N PRO A 206 5.74 -6.77 -23.07
CA PRO A 206 5.18 -5.45 -23.42
C PRO A 206 3.99 -5.51 -24.37
N ASP A 207 3.78 -6.62 -25.09
CA ASP A 207 2.65 -6.80 -25.99
C ASP A 207 1.41 -7.33 -25.27
N LEU A 208 1.55 -7.80 -24.02
CA LEU A 208 0.41 -8.12 -23.18
C LEU A 208 -0.09 -6.84 -22.50
N TYR A 209 -1.37 -6.59 -22.62
CA TYR A 209 -1.97 -5.39 -22.06
C TYR A 209 -3.29 -5.67 -21.35
N TYR A 210 -3.51 -4.84 -20.35
CA TYR A 210 -4.76 -4.60 -19.67
C TYR A 210 -4.96 -3.08 -19.60
N LYS A 211 -6.02 -2.57 -20.21
CA LYS A 211 -6.32 -1.14 -20.28
C LYS A 211 -7.76 -0.91 -19.85
N VAL A 212 -7.98 0.10 -19.04
CA VAL A 212 -9.30 0.49 -18.57
C VAL A 212 -9.55 1.95 -18.97
N THR A 213 -10.74 2.21 -19.48
CA THR A 213 -11.27 3.56 -19.67
C THR A 213 -12.58 3.66 -18.90
N TYR A 214 -12.79 4.80 -18.25
CA TYR A 214 -14.02 5.10 -17.50
C TYR A 214 -14.88 6.09 -18.28
N SER A 215 -16.19 6.01 -18.07
CA SER A 215 -17.14 7.08 -18.45
C SER A 215 -16.83 8.35 -17.67
N ASP A 216 -17.27 9.52 -18.17
CA ASP A 216 -17.02 10.82 -17.55
C ASP A 216 -17.57 10.94 -16.10
N ASP A 217 -18.58 10.13 -15.76
CA ASP A 217 -19.20 10.06 -14.45
C ASP A 217 -18.68 8.90 -13.58
N LEU A 218 -17.71 8.12 -14.09
CA LEU A 218 -17.13 6.93 -13.49
C LEU A 218 -18.09 5.75 -13.31
N THR A 219 -19.33 5.82 -13.79
CA THR A 219 -20.33 4.76 -13.57
C THR A 219 -20.06 3.52 -14.39
N GLU A 220 -19.42 3.67 -15.54
CA GLU A 220 -19.09 2.58 -16.45
C GLU A 220 -17.58 2.52 -16.68
N SER A 221 -17.07 1.30 -16.85
CA SER A 221 -15.70 1.07 -17.29
C SER A 221 -15.67 0.14 -18.48
N LYS A 222 -14.77 0.43 -19.42
CA LYS A 222 -14.48 -0.45 -20.55
C LYS A 222 -13.08 -1.01 -20.39
N VAL A 223 -12.98 -2.34 -20.38
CA VAL A 223 -11.71 -3.06 -20.29
C VAL A 223 -11.34 -3.64 -21.65
N THR A 224 -10.09 -3.44 -22.03
CA THR A 224 -9.46 -4.16 -23.15
C THR A 224 -8.26 -4.93 -22.61
N ILE A 225 -8.23 -6.24 -22.93
CA ILE A 225 -7.23 -7.19 -22.43
C ILE A 225 -6.96 -8.23 -23.53
N ASN A 226 -5.70 -8.70 -23.67
CA ASN A 226 -5.29 -9.70 -24.66
C ASN A 226 -4.51 -10.88 -24.03
N TYR A 227 -4.81 -11.21 -22.79
CA TYR A 227 -4.13 -12.32 -22.10
C TYR A 227 -4.50 -13.70 -22.68
N ASP A 228 -5.58 -13.80 -23.43
CA ASP A 228 -6.00 -14.98 -24.18
C ASP A 228 -5.16 -15.26 -25.46
N SER A 229 -4.11 -14.47 -25.69
CA SER A 229 -3.17 -14.64 -26.81
C SER A 229 -2.12 -15.73 -26.54
N THR A 230 -1.41 -16.13 -27.61
CA THR A 230 -0.26 -17.06 -27.49
C THR A 230 0.79 -16.60 -26.48
N LYS A 231 0.98 -15.27 -26.32
CA LYS A 231 1.90 -14.71 -25.32
C LYS A 231 1.39 -14.93 -23.89
N GLY A 232 0.11 -14.75 -23.65
CA GLY A 232 -0.50 -15.09 -22.36
C GLY A 232 -0.41 -16.58 -22.05
N LEU A 233 -0.62 -17.45 -23.05
CA LEU A 233 -0.39 -18.88 -22.88
C LEU A 233 1.06 -19.20 -22.52
N ASN A 234 2.05 -18.52 -23.09
CA ASN A 234 3.46 -18.70 -22.70
C ASN A 234 3.70 -18.28 -21.24
N VAL A 235 3.04 -17.24 -20.74
CA VAL A 235 3.07 -16.87 -19.33
C VAL A 235 2.51 -17.99 -18.45
N MET A 236 1.34 -18.52 -18.78
CA MET A 236 0.72 -19.62 -18.01
C MET A 236 1.59 -20.90 -18.02
N LYS A 237 2.24 -21.22 -19.14
CA LYS A 237 3.20 -22.33 -19.23
C LYS A 237 4.43 -22.12 -18.33
N ALA A 238 4.95 -20.89 -18.25
CA ALA A 238 6.02 -20.55 -17.33
C ALA A 238 5.55 -20.68 -15.88
N LEU A 239 4.39 -20.14 -15.52
CA LEU A 239 3.80 -20.26 -14.19
C LEU A 239 3.59 -21.74 -13.80
N ARG A 240 3.06 -22.58 -14.70
CA ARG A 240 2.95 -24.04 -14.50
C ARG A 240 4.30 -24.66 -14.10
N SER A 241 5.36 -24.31 -14.81
CA SER A 241 6.72 -24.82 -14.52
C SER A 241 7.25 -24.29 -13.18
N TYR A 242 7.01 -23.03 -12.85
CA TYR A 242 7.42 -22.47 -11.56
C TYR A 242 6.67 -23.11 -10.39
N PHE A 243 5.36 -23.33 -10.51
CA PHE A 243 4.56 -24.00 -9.48
C PHE A 243 5.00 -25.46 -9.25
N ALA A 244 5.52 -26.14 -10.28
CA ALA A 244 6.09 -27.49 -10.16
C ALA A 244 7.46 -27.50 -9.45
N ASN A 245 8.10 -26.34 -9.25
CA ASN A 245 9.42 -26.27 -8.60
C ASN A 245 9.25 -26.25 -7.07
N PRO A 246 9.74 -27.28 -6.32
CA PRO A 246 9.57 -27.36 -4.88
C PRO A 246 10.33 -26.29 -4.10
N ALA A 247 11.27 -25.57 -4.71
CA ALA A 247 11.96 -24.43 -4.12
C ALA A 247 11.15 -23.13 -4.21
N LEU A 248 10.03 -23.09 -4.97
CA LEU A 248 9.10 -21.98 -4.95
C LEU A 248 8.02 -22.18 -3.88
N SER A 249 7.90 -21.24 -2.95
CA SER A 249 6.80 -21.15 -2.00
C SER A 249 5.77 -20.15 -2.53
N ALA A 250 4.80 -20.64 -3.33
CA ALA A 250 3.82 -19.80 -4.02
C ALA A 250 2.54 -19.56 -3.19
N ASN A 251 2.14 -20.54 -2.35
CA ASN A 251 0.95 -20.45 -1.48
C ASN A 251 1.32 -19.86 -0.11
N VAL A 252 1.68 -18.60 -0.09
CA VAL A 252 2.09 -17.87 1.10
C VAL A 252 1.30 -16.56 1.23
N ASP A 253 1.15 -16.13 2.48
CA ASP A 253 0.76 -14.78 2.87
C ASP A 253 1.92 -14.12 3.65
N ASP A 254 1.75 -12.88 4.07
CA ASP A 254 2.81 -12.18 4.81
C ASP A 254 3.20 -12.90 6.10
N SER A 255 2.24 -13.50 6.81
CA SER A 255 2.52 -14.27 8.04
C SER A 255 3.36 -15.51 7.77
N LYS A 256 3.03 -16.25 6.71
CA LYS A 256 3.80 -17.44 6.28
C LYS A 256 5.19 -17.07 5.77
N ILE A 257 5.32 -15.93 5.06
CA ILE A 257 6.62 -15.41 4.62
C ILE A 257 7.50 -15.13 5.84
N ILE A 258 7.00 -14.39 6.82
CA ILE A 258 7.75 -14.05 8.03
C ILE A 258 8.09 -15.31 8.85
N ALA A 259 7.15 -16.23 9.03
CA ALA A 259 7.41 -17.50 9.72
C ALA A 259 8.48 -18.35 8.99
N GLY A 260 8.43 -18.39 7.65
CA GLY A 260 9.44 -19.09 6.83
C GLY A 260 10.84 -18.46 6.93
N ILE A 261 10.92 -17.13 7.00
CA ILE A 261 12.17 -16.39 7.24
C ILE A 261 12.70 -16.68 8.64
N GLN A 262 11.85 -16.66 9.67
CA GLN A 262 12.22 -16.95 11.05
C GLN A 262 12.73 -18.38 11.23
N SER A 263 12.12 -19.36 10.57
CA SER A 263 12.56 -20.77 10.59
C SER A 263 13.81 -21.01 9.72
N GLY A 264 14.22 -20.03 8.91
CA GLY A 264 15.32 -20.17 7.95
C GLY A 264 14.97 -21.05 6.75
N THR A 265 13.70 -21.33 6.49
CA THR A 265 13.24 -22.07 5.30
C THR A 265 13.24 -21.16 4.07
N ILE A 266 12.77 -19.90 4.22
CA ILE A 266 12.73 -18.90 3.16
C ILE A 266 14.00 -18.05 3.22
N ILE A 267 14.72 -17.96 2.09
CA ILE A 267 15.96 -17.18 1.94
C ILE A 267 15.79 -15.97 1.00
N ALA A 268 14.69 -15.88 0.29
CA ALA A 268 14.27 -14.71 -0.48
C ALA A 268 12.76 -14.63 -0.52
N ALA A 269 12.22 -13.42 -0.59
CA ALA A 269 10.78 -13.19 -0.64
C ALA A 269 10.44 -11.96 -1.49
N VAL A 270 9.46 -12.09 -2.40
CA VAL A 270 8.83 -10.94 -3.05
C VAL A 270 7.79 -10.38 -2.10
N SER A 271 7.98 -9.14 -1.67
CA SER A 271 7.10 -8.43 -0.75
C SER A 271 7.29 -6.91 -0.86
N GLY A 272 6.54 -6.14 -0.09
CA GLY A 272 6.62 -4.68 -0.08
C GLY A 272 7.22 -4.10 1.21
N THR A 273 7.17 -2.78 1.32
CA THR A 273 7.69 -2.02 2.47
C THR A 273 7.03 -2.40 3.79
N TRP A 274 5.79 -2.90 3.78
CA TRP A 274 5.03 -3.32 4.97
C TRP A 274 5.70 -4.44 5.76
N ASN A 275 6.51 -5.30 5.12
CA ASN A 275 7.24 -6.38 5.77
C ASN A 275 8.68 -6.02 6.15
N LYS A 276 9.18 -4.81 5.81
CA LYS A 276 10.56 -4.37 6.06
C LYS A 276 11.01 -4.63 7.49
N THR A 277 10.28 -4.10 8.46
CA THR A 277 10.65 -4.18 9.88
C THR A 277 10.71 -5.63 10.38
N ALA A 278 9.74 -6.47 9.97
CA ALA A 278 9.70 -7.87 10.36
C ALA A 278 10.86 -8.67 9.75
N ILE A 279 11.16 -8.47 8.47
CA ILE A 279 12.27 -9.14 7.77
C ILE A 279 13.62 -8.68 8.35
N GLU A 280 13.79 -7.37 8.56
CA GLU A 280 15.01 -6.80 9.13
C GLU A 280 15.29 -7.32 10.54
N SER A 281 14.25 -7.55 11.35
CA SER A 281 14.40 -8.10 12.69
C SER A 281 15.02 -9.50 12.71
N VAL A 282 14.88 -10.27 11.62
CA VAL A 282 15.41 -11.64 11.49
C VAL A 282 16.77 -11.65 10.78
N TRP A 283 16.84 -11.05 9.59
CA TRP A 283 18.08 -11.09 8.79
C TRP A 283 19.11 -10.04 9.20
N GLY A 284 18.69 -8.97 9.91
CA GLY A 284 19.57 -7.92 10.41
C GLY A 284 20.46 -7.34 9.31
N LYS A 285 21.79 -7.38 9.53
CA LYS A 285 22.78 -6.88 8.56
C LYS A 285 22.81 -7.65 7.23
N ASN A 286 22.27 -8.87 7.20
CA ASN A 286 22.22 -9.72 6.00
C ASN A 286 20.97 -9.42 5.16
N MET A 287 20.02 -8.62 5.66
CA MET A 287 18.89 -8.19 4.85
C MET A 287 19.40 -7.34 3.69
N ALA A 288 19.15 -7.82 2.48
CA ALA A 288 19.38 -7.10 1.26
C ALA A 288 18.10 -7.04 0.42
N VAL A 289 18.06 -6.10 -0.51
CA VAL A 289 16.91 -5.84 -1.37
C VAL A 289 17.34 -5.64 -2.82
N ALA A 290 16.48 -6.05 -3.75
CA ALA A 290 16.67 -5.88 -5.19
C ALA A 290 15.34 -5.58 -5.88
N THR A 291 15.38 -5.07 -7.10
CA THR A 291 14.21 -5.04 -7.99
C THR A 291 13.70 -6.46 -8.25
N MET A 292 12.51 -6.58 -8.81
CA MET A 292 11.97 -7.87 -9.25
C MET A 292 12.98 -8.57 -10.17
N PRO A 293 13.13 -9.89 -10.07
CA PRO A 293 14.03 -10.65 -10.94
C PRO A 293 13.51 -10.77 -12.36
N THR A 294 14.35 -11.23 -13.28
CA THR A 294 13.90 -11.81 -14.54
C THR A 294 13.29 -13.20 -14.30
N ALA A 295 12.42 -13.64 -15.22
CA ALA A 295 11.87 -14.99 -15.26
C ALA A 295 11.92 -15.54 -16.69
N THR A 296 12.04 -16.85 -16.85
CA THR A 296 12.02 -17.51 -18.16
C THR A 296 10.56 -17.68 -18.62
N ILE A 297 10.15 -16.90 -19.63
CA ILE A 297 8.81 -16.93 -20.24
C ILE A 297 8.96 -17.14 -21.75
N GLY A 298 8.33 -18.20 -22.29
CA GLY A 298 8.43 -18.52 -23.72
C GLY A 298 9.88 -18.79 -24.19
N GLY A 299 10.72 -19.31 -23.30
CA GLY A 299 12.14 -19.60 -23.57
C GLY A 299 13.06 -18.38 -23.56
N LYS A 300 12.59 -17.22 -23.09
CA LYS A 300 13.36 -15.99 -22.95
C LYS A 300 13.38 -15.54 -21.50
N GLU A 301 14.51 -15.04 -21.06
CA GLU A 301 14.63 -14.37 -19.76
C GLU A 301 14.10 -12.93 -19.88
N ILE A 302 13.02 -12.62 -19.16
CA ILE A 302 12.31 -11.34 -19.27
C ILE A 302 12.15 -10.73 -17.88
N GLN A 303 12.37 -9.42 -17.75
CA GLN A 303 12.21 -8.67 -16.50
C GLN A 303 10.76 -8.71 -16.03
N LEU A 304 10.54 -9.19 -14.80
CA LEU A 304 9.22 -9.11 -14.16
C LEU A 304 8.92 -7.66 -13.78
N ASN A 305 7.71 -7.23 -14.12
CA ASN A 305 7.20 -5.91 -13.79
C ASN A 305 6.21 -6.02 -12.64
N GLY A 306 5.83 -4.89 -12.05
CA GLY A 306 4.88 -4.88 -10.95
C GLY A 306 3.80 -3.81 -11.11
N TYR A 307 2.89 -3.78 -10.16
CA TYR A 307 2.06 -2.62 -9.93
C TYR A 307 2.81 -1.61 -9.05
N PHE A 308 2.52 -0.34 -9.30
CA PHE A 308 2.88 0.76 -8.40
C PHE A 308 1.63 1.57 -8.08
N GLY A 309 1.42 1.81 -6.81
CA GLY A 309 0.31 2.59 -6.31
C GLY A 309 0.69 3.42 -5.09
N TYR A 310 -0.33 4.03 -4.52
CA TYR A 310 -0.24 4.83 -3.32
C TYR A 310 -1.18 4.26 -2.26
N LYS A 311 -0.85 4.46 -0.99
CA LYS A 311 -1.82 4.35 0.08
C LYS A 311 -2.32 5.74 0.40
N LEU A 312 -3.61 5.86 0.58
CA LEU A 312 -4.34 7.11 0.76
C LEU A 312 -5.12 7.07 2.07
N ILE A 313 -5.34 8.24 2.67
CA ILE A 313 -6.32 8.39 3.75
C ILE A 313 -7.55 9.06 3.17
N GLY A 314 -8.70 8.42 3.30
CA GLY A 314 -10.01 8.94 2.96
C GLY A 314 -10.81 9.39 4.17
N VAL A 315 -11.72 10.33 3.95
CA VAL A 315 -12.77 10.71 4.89
C VAL A 315 -14.07 10.17 4.35
N ASN A 316 -14.83 9.48 5.21
CA ASN A 316 -16.10 8.89 4.82
C ASN A 316 -17.11 9.99 4.43
N GLY A 317 -17.71 9.84 3.26
CA GLY A 317 -18.76 10.74 2.76
C GLY A 317 -20.01 10.79 3.65
N TYR A 318 -20.25 9.75 4.45
CA TYR A 318 -21.37 9.64 5.40
C TYR A 318 -21.02 10.08 6.82
N SER A 319 -19.76 10.43 7.11
CA SER A 319 -19.36 10.93 8.44
C SER A 319 -20.20 12.12 8.88
N GLN A 320 -20.65 12.12 10.14
CA GLN A 320 -21.37 13.24 10.74
C GLN A 320 -20.41 14.39 11.14
N ASN A 321 -19.12 14.10 11.25
CA ASN A 321 -18.05 15.03 11.63
C ASN A 321 -17.09 15.34 10.47
N LYS A 322 -17.58 15.41 9.22
CA LYS A 322 -16.76 15.54 8.00
C LYS A 322 -15.69 16.63 8.08
N SER A 323 -16.05 17.81 8.58
CA SER A 323 -15.11 18.93 8.65
C SER A 323 -13.92 18.60 9.54
N GLU A 324 -14.18 17.99 10.70
CA GLU A 324 -13.12 17.62 11.64
C GLU A 324 -12.33 16.39 11.17
N ALA A 325 -13.03 15.44 10.53
CA ALA A 325 -12.40 14.29 9.91
C ALA A 325 -11.42 14.69 8.78
N LEU A 326 -11.75 15.72 7.97
CA LEU A 326 -10.84 16.26 6.94
C LEU A 326 -9.60 16.89 7.56
N LYS A 327 -9.72 17.64 8.66
CA LYS A 327 -8.57 18.20 9.39
C LYS A 327 -7.70 17.10 10.00
N LEU A 328 -8.32 16.06 10.59
CA LEU A 328 -7.59 14.91 11.11
C LEU A 328 -6.86 14.16 9.99
N ALA A 329 -7.49 13.94 8.84
CA ALA A 329 -6.86 13.28 7.70
C ALA A 329 -5.66 14.08 7.17
N GLN A 330 -5.79 15.42 7.07
CA GLN A 330 -4.67 16.31 6.74
C GLN A 330 -3.53 16.20 7.76
N TRP A 331 -3.86 16.19 9.06
CA TRP A 331 -2.89 16.00 10.13
C TRP A 331 -2.15 14.67 10.01
N LEU A 332 -2.86 13.56 9.85
CA LEU A 332 -2.30 12.21 9.75
C LEU A 332 -1.37 12.02 8.53
N THR A 333 -1.45 12.93 7.54
CA THR A 333 -0.66 12.90 6.31
C THR A 333 0.24 14.12 6.13
N ASN A 334 0.39 14.96 7.15
CA ASN A 334 1.29 16.11 7.11
C ASN A 334 2.78 15.69 7.11
N GLU A 335 3.67 16.65 6.93
CA GLU A 335 5.12 16.44 6.88
C GLU A 335 5.64 15.64 8.08
N GLN A 336 5.30 16.08 9.31
CA GLN A 336 5.75 15.45 10.55
C GLN A 336 5.28 14.00 10.65
N ASN A 337 4.02 13.73 10.33
CA ASN A 337 3.45 12.40 10.46
C ASN A 337 3.90 11.45 9.33
N GLN A 338 4.20 11.95 8.14
CA GLN A 338 4.85 11.15 7.10
C GLN A 338 6.30 10.81 7.48
N LEU A 339 7.03 11.72 8.13
CA LEU A 339 8.37 11.43 8.66
C LEU A 339 8.31 10.35 9.76
N ILE A 340 7.39 10.47 10.71
CA ILE A 340 7.18 9.45 11.76
C ILE A 340 6.85 8.09 11.13
N ARG A 341 5.97 8.06 10.13
CA ARG A 341 5.60 6.84 9.42
C ARG A 341 6.80 6.20 8.73
N PHE A 342 7.65 6.98 8.09
CA PHE A 342 8.90 6.49 7.53
C PHE A 342 9.83 5.93 8.61
N GLN A 343 10.04 6.64 9.72
CA GLN A 343 10.93 6.22 10.80
C GLN A 343 10.46 4.95 11.53
N VAL A 344 9.15 4.81 11.72
CA VAL A 344 8.56 3.66 12.45
C VAL A 344 8.34 2.46 11.54
N ARG A 345 7.89 2.69 10.31
CA ARG A 345 7.45 1.64 9.39
C ARG A 345 8.33 1.48 8.15
N GLY A 346 9.18 2.46 7.83
CA GLY A 346 9.99 2.48 6.61
C GLY A 346 9.17 2.73 5.34
N PHE A 347 7.95 3.29 5.45
CA PHE A 347 7.11 3.57 4.29
C PHE A 347 7.59 4.79 3.52
N GLY A 348 7.51 4.73 2.18
CA GLY A 348 7.95 5.80 1.29
C GLY A 348 7.04 7.03 1.40
N PRO A 349 7.56 8.21 1.80
CA PRO A 349 6.76 9.41 1.93
C PRO A 349 6.36 10.00 0.57
N THR A 350 5.20 10.65 0.52
CA THR A 350 4.74 11.46 -0.61
C THR A 350 5.05 12.94 -0.43
N ASN A 351 5.25 13.40 0.81
CA ASN A 351 5.64 14.76 1.13
C ASN A 351 7.01 15.09 0.55
N LYS A 352 7.10 16.20 -0.19
CA LYS A 352 8.30 16.62 -0.94
C LYS A 352 9.52 16.83 -0.04
N ILE A 353 9.32 17.43 1.15
CA ILE A 353 10.40 17.73 2.10
C ILE A 353 10.91 16.44 2.71
N VAL A 354 10.02 15.60 3.19
CA VAL A 354 10.38 14.30 3.80
C VAL A 354 11.07 13.41 2.76
N LYS A 355 10.51 13.33 1.53
CA LYS A 355 11.10 12.55 0.44
C LYS A 355 12.52 13.02 0.08
N ALA A 356 12.78 14.32 0.16
CA ALA A 356 14.10 14.91 -0.13
C ALA A 356 15.08 14.81 1.05
N SER A 357 14.65 14.37 2.23
CA SER A 357 15.53 14.26 3.41
C SER A 357 16.65 13.24 3.17
N LYS A 358 17.83 13.49 3.77
CA LYS A 358 18.96 12.56 3.69
C LYS A 358 18.63 11.18 4.24
N GLU A 359 17.77 11.09 5.23
CA GLU A 359 17.34 9.85 5.88
C GLU A 359 16.58 8.96 4.88
N VAL A 360 15.63 9.52 4.15
CA VAL A 360 14.85 8.81 3.12
C VAL A 360 15.71 8.49 1.90
N GLN A 361 16.53 9.44 1.44
CA GLN A 361 17.37 9.25 0.24
C GLN A 361 18.45 8.17 0.43
N ASN A 362 18.91 7.96 1.66
CA ASN A 362 19.90 6.93 1.99
C ASN A 362 19.28 5.57 2.37
N ASP A 363 17.96 5.47 2.43
CA ASP A 363 17.28 4.20 2.76
C ASP A 363 17.38 3.22 1.58
N LYS A 364 17.94 2.04 1.84
CA LYS A 364 18.17 1.02 0.82
C LYS A 364 16.86 0.50 0.19
N VAL A 365 15.81 0.37 1.01
CA VAL A 365 14.51 -0.13 0.55
C VAL A 365 13.85 0.91 -0.35
N ILE A 366 13.81 2.18 0.05
CA ILE A 366 13.24 3.25 -0.77
C ILE A 366 14.04 3.41 -2.08
N SER A 367 15.36 3.27 -2.04
CA SER A 367 16.19 3.26 -3.26
C SER A 367 15.78 2.16 -4.26
N VAL A 368 15.43 0.96 -3.76
CA VAL A 368 14.94 -0.14 -4.61
C VAL A 368 13.51 0.11 -5.09
N VAL A 369 12.62 0.65 -4.26
CA VAL A 369 11.27 1.08 -4.68
C VAL A 369 11.36 2.06 -5.86
N LEU A 370 12.26 3.04 -5.79
CA LEU A 370 12.47 4.01 -6.88
C LEU A 370 13.00 3.32 -8.15
N LYS A 371 13.92 2.38 -8.03
CA LYS A 371 14.41 1.61 -9.19
C LYS A 371 13.32 0.68 -9.76
N GLN A 372 12.54 0.05 -8.89
CA GLN A 372 11.42 -0.79 -9.32
C GLN A 372 10.37 0.02 -10.08
N SER A 373 10.26 1.33 -9.84
CA SER A 373 9.34 2.20 -10.56
C SER A 373 9.61 2.30 -12.07
N GLU A 374 10.80 1.90 -12.55
CA GLU A 374 11.10 1.78 -13.98
C GLU A 374 10.41 0.57 -14.63
N TYR A 375 9.94 -0.39 -13.80
CA TYR A 375 9.35 -1.68 -14.20
C TYR A 375 7.96 -1.84 -13.59
N PHE A 376 7.06 -0.84 -13.75
CA PHE A 376 5.72 -0.95 -13.19
C PHE A 376 4.62 -0.44 -14.11
N ARG A 377 3.38 -0.83 -13.75
CA ARG A 377 2.14 -0.24 -14.26
C ARG A 377 1.38 0.40 -13.12
N THR A 378 0.71 1.52 -13.41
CA THR A 378 -0.10 2.18 -12.38
C THR A 378 -1.23 1.27 -11.91
N GLN A 379 -1.43 1.23 -10.59
CA GLN A 379 -2.55 0.53 -9.97
C GLN A 379 -3.83 1.37 -9.99
N LYS A 380 -3.71 2.70 -10.10
CA LYS A 380 -4.85 3.61 -10.17
C LYS A 380 -5.82 3.23 -11.29
N GLY A 381 -7.10 3.13 -10.96
CA GLY A 381 -8.17 2.86 -11.91
C GLY A 381 -8.31 1.39 -12.33
N VAL A 382 -7.58 0.46 -11.72
CA VAL A 382 -7.83 -0.98 -11.94
C VAL A 382 -9.13 -1.35 -11.23
N PRO A 383 -10.18 -1.80 -11.95
CA PRO A 383 -11.45 -2.15 -11.33
C PRO A 383 -11.31 -3.39 -10.45
N GLY A 384 -12.07 -3.43 -9.34
CA GLY A 384 -12.12 -4.58 -8.44
C GLY A 384 -12.44 -5.91 -9.14
N ALA A 385 -13.23 -5.87 -10.22
CA ALA A 385 -13.57 -7.02 -11.04
C ALA A 385 -12.37 -7.70 -11.75
N TYR A 386 -11.20 -7.05 -11.81
CA TYR A 386 -9.98 -7.65 -12.36
C TYR A 386 -9.34 -8.68 -11.41
N TRP A 387 -9.36 -8.41 -10.11
CA TRP A 387 -8.52 -9.13 -9.14
C TRP A 387 -8.89 -10.59 -8.96
N THR A 388 -10.17 -10.90 -8.75
CA THR A 388 -10.63 -12.28 -8.51
C THR A 388 -10.44 -13.19 -9.72
N PRO A 389 -10.83 -12.82 -10.96
CA PRO A 389 -10.54 -13.64 -12.14
C PRO A 389 -9.03 -13.83 -12.35
N MET A 390 -8.22 -12.81 -12.13
CA MET A 390 -6.77 -12.92 -12.26
C MET A 390 -6.17 -13.88 -11.24
N ALA A 391 -6.58 -13.77 -9.96
CA ALA A 391 -6.15 -14.66 -8.88
C ALA A 391 -6.49 -16.13 -9.18
N SER A 392 -7.64 -16.39 -9.80
CA SER A 392 -8.11 -17.75 -10.07
C SER A 392 -7.28 -18.54 -11.08
N LEU A 393 -6.45 -17.87 -11.88
CA LEU A 393 -5.62 -18.52 -12.91
C LEU A 393 -4.66 -19.58 -12.33
N THR A 394 -4.25 -19.45 -11.08
CA THR A 394 -3.25 -20.34 -10.46
C THR A 394 -3.82 -21.27 -9.39
N LYS A 395 -5.12 -21.15 -9.06
CA LYS A 395 -5.74 -21.98 -8.01
C LYS A 395 -5.61 -23.47 -8.26
N GLN A 396 -5.80 -23.91 -9.51
CA GLN A 396 -5.71 -25.32 -9.87
C GLN A 396 -4.33 -25.93 -9.58
N PHE A 397 -3.25 -25.14 -9.61
CA PHE A 397 -1.89 -25.66 -9.39
C PHE A 397 -1.63 -26.12 -7.95
N ALA A 398 -2.54 -25.84 -7.00
CA ALA A 398 -2.42 -26.35 -5.63
C ALA A 398 -3.08 -27.72 -5.44
N ASP A 399 -4.04 -28.08 -6.29
CA ASP A 399 -4.89 -29.25 -6.13
C ASP A 399 -4.42 -30.47 -6.98
N VAL A 400 -3.55 -30.22 -7.97
CA VAL A 400 -3.03 -31.23 -8.90
C VAL A 400 -1.53 -31.03 -9.13
N ASP A 401 -0.85 -32.04 -9.68
CA ASP A 401 0.49 -31.82 -10.21
C ASP A 401 0.43 -30.73 -11.31
N PRO A 402 1.09 -29.59 -11.12
CA PRO A 402 1.03 -28.51 -12.09
C PRO A 402 1.38 -28.95 -13.50
N MET A 403 2.31 -29.90 -13.67
CA MET A 403 2.75 -30.41 -14.97
C MET A 403 1.72 -31.30 -15.65
N SER A 404 0.71 -31.78 -14.93
CA SER A 404 -0.42 -32.52 -15.51
C SER A 404 -1.44 -31.63 -16.22
N VAL A 405 -1.44 -30.31 -15.95
CA VAL A 405 -2.35 -29.35 -16.59
C VAL A 405 -1.92 -29.10 -18.03
N THR A 406 -2.82 -29.37 -18.97
CA THR A 406 -2.54 -29.25 -20.40
C THR A 406 -2.54 -27.79 -20.88
N ASP A 407 -1.89 -27.54 -22.04
CA ASP A 407 -1.90 -26.22 -22.66
C ASP A 407 -3.35 -25.77 -23.04
N ALA A 408 -4.22 -26.71 -23.39
CA ALA A 408 -5.63 -26.43 -23.69
C ALA A 408 -6.41 -25.95 -22.46
N GLU A 409 -6.17 -26.55 -21.28
CA GLU A 409 -6.75 -26.11 -20.02
C GLU A 409 -6.23 -24.73 -19.61
N LEU A 410 -4.94 -24.47 -19.77
CA LEU A 410 -4.35 -23.15 -19.52
C LEU A 410 -4.96 -22.07 -20.44
N GLN A 411 -5.17 -22.39 -21.72
CA GLN A 411 -5.84 -21.48 -22.67
C GLN A 411 -7.28 -21.20 -22.25
N ALA A 412 -8.04 -22.23 -21.84
CA ALA A 412 -9.41 -22.07 -21.40
C ALA A 412 -9.55 -21.16 -20.16
N LEU A 413 -8.57 -21.19 -19.25
CA LEU A 413 -8.53 -20.25 -18.11
C LEU A 413 -8.32 -18.80 -18.57
N LEU A 414 -7.43 -18.56 -19.54
CA LEU A 414 -7.19 -17.23 -20.09
C LEU A 414 -8.40 -16.71 -20.85
N ASP A 415 -9.06 -17.57 -21.65
CA ASP A 415 -10.29 -17.22 -22.36
C ASP A 415 -11.41 -16.83 -21.37
N SER A 416 -11.55 -17.61 -20.28
CA SER A 416 -12.50 -17.32 -19.21
C SER A 416 -12.20 -16.01 -18.48
N LEU A 417 -10.93 -15.76 -18.12
CA LEU A 417 -10.49 -14.51 -17.53
C LEU A 417 -10.86 -13.33 -18.42
N CYS A 418 -10.46 -13.39 -19.70
CA CYS A 418 -10.69 -12.30 -20.65
C CYS A 418 -12.18 -12.05 -20.88
N ALA A 419 -13.01 -13.10 -20.95
CA ALA A 419 -14.45 -12.97 -21.08
C ALA A 419 -15.11 -12.34 -19.83
N GLN A 420 -14.63 -12.64 -18.64
CA GLN A 420 -15.14 -12.06 -17.40
C GLN A 420 -14.76 -10.59 -17.24
N VAL A 421 -13.54 -10.21 -17.63
CA VAL A 421 -12.99 -8.88 -17.41
C VAL A 421 -13.39 -7.87 -18.47
N ARG A 422 -13.68 -8.32 -19.70
CA ARG A 422 -14.15 -7.47 -20.84
C ARG A 422 -15.60 -6.96 -20.71
N LYS A 423 -16.30 -7.31 -19.65
CA LYS A 423 -17.71 -6.92 -19.45
C LYS A 423 -17.86 -5.46 -19.11
#